data_a3295cbac0e244a5a44ea30061dd95fd
#
_entry.id   a3295cbac0e244a5a44ea30061dd95fd
#
_cell.length_a   1.000
_cell.length_b   1.000
_cell.length_c   1.000
_cell.angle_alpha   90.00
_cell.angle_beta   90.00
_cell.angle_gamma   90.00
#
_symmetry.space_group_name_H-M   'P 1'
#
loop_
_entity.id
_entity.type
_entity.pdbx_description
1 polymer ?
#
loop_
_entity_poly.entity_id
_entity_poly.type
_entity_poly.pdbx_seq_one_letter_code
_entity_poly.pdbx_strand_id
1 'polypeptide(L)'
;MSDCVIHTHWAGPMGNMQYVIQSGSEALIVDPAWDIPELQAIVTQHGLTVVGILLTHEHYDHVSGVPECLALNKVPVYISEYAHYDPPVPMVLNRLAVGATIPFAGHTIAVLHTPGHSPGGVCYQLGKQLITGDTVFVDGCGRADFPHSDVAQLYTALFETLWPLPDDTVIYPGHDYGPTPTDTWGNQKKTNRFLQSETREVFLRKRKG
;
A
#
# COMPACT_ATOMS: atom_id res chain seq x y z
N MET A 1 -19.51 13.68 7.24
CA MET A 1 -18.23 13.58 6.52
C MET A 1 -18.52 12.75 5.28
N SER A 2 -18.05 13.15 4.10
CA SER A 2 -18.18 12.35 2.88
C SER A 2 -17.33 11.09 3.04
N ASP A 3 -17.86 9.95 2.61
CA ASP A 3 -17.08 8.71 2.58
C ASP A 3 -15.89 8.87 1.64
N CYS A 4 -14.75 8.28 1.98
CA CYS A 4 -13.60 8.26 1.08
C CYS A 4 -13.83 7.21 -0.01
N VAL A 5 -13.51 7.56 -1.25
CA VAL A 5 -13.58 6.68 -2.41
C VAL A 5 -12.16 6.33 -2.84
N ILE A 6 -11.91 5.05 -3.10
CA ILE A 6 -10.64 4.59 -3.67
C ILE A 6 -10.87 4.22 -5.14
N HIS A 7 -10.23 4.98 -6.04
CA HIS A 7 -10.17 4.66 -7.46
C HIS A 7 -8.93 3.81 -7.71
N THR A 8 -9.10 2.69 -8.41
CA THR A 8 -8.02 1.78 -8.75
C THR A 8 -7.58 1.99 -10.19
N HIS A 9 -6.28 2.08 -10.41
CA HIS A 9 -5.65 2.06 -11.72
C HIS A 9 -4.73 0.85 -11.85
N TRP A 10 -5.03 -0.03 -12.80
CA TRP A 10 -4.19 -1.20 -13.13
C TRP A 10 -3.16 -0.79 -14.16
N ALA A 11 -1.88 -1.03 -13.88
CA ALA A 11 -0.80 -0.59 -14.74
C ALA A 11 0.43 -1.49 -14.63
N GLY A 12 1.32 -1.35 -15.59
CA GLY A 12 2.60 -2.04 -15.59
C GLY A 12 2.56 -3.53 -15.89
N PRO A 13 3.73 -4.14 -16.11
CA PRO A 13 3.84 -5.53 -16.56
C PRO A 13 3.60 -6.56 -15.47
N MET A 14 3.54 -6.16 -14.20
CA MET A 14 3.38 -7.05 -13.06
C MET A 14 1.99 -6.99 -12.43
N GLY A 15 1.01 -6.37 -13.11
CA GLY A 15 -0.34 -6.21 -12.58
C GLY A 15 -0.40 -5.29 -11.37
N ASN A 16 0.42 -4.23 -11.36
CA ASN A 16 0.44 -3.25 -10.28
C ASN A 16 -0.91 -2.55 -10.14
N MET A 17 -1.31 -2.31 -8.92
CA MET A 17 -2.50 -1.56 -8.57
C MET A 17 -2.08 -0.26 -7.91
N GLN A 18 -2.33 0.84 -8.60
CA GLN A 18 -2.11 2.19 -8.12
C GLN A 18 -3.45 2.79 -7.71
N TYR A 19 -3.46 3.70 -6.75
CA TYR A 19 -4.72 4.20 -6.21
C TYR A 19 -4.76 5.73 -6.18
N VAL A 20 -5.98 6.25 -6.37
CA VAL A 20 -6.34 7.64 -6.05
C VAL A 20 -7.37 7.59 -4.93
N ILE A 21 -6.99 8.03 -3.74
CA ILE A 21 -7.89 8.15 -2.59
C ILE A 21 -8.55 9.52 -2.66
N GLN A 22 -9.86 9.55 -2.85
CA GLN A 22 -10.65 10.76 -2.92
C GLN A 22 -11.41 11.02 -1.63
N SER A 23 -11.39 12.27 -1.15
CA SER A 23 -12.34 12.78 -0.17
C SER A 23 -12.72 14.24 -0.52
N GLY A 24 -13.99 14.45 -0.81
CA GLY A 24 -14.43 15.74 -1.35
C GLY A 24 -13.73 16.06 -2.67
N SER A 25 -13.07 17.20 -2.74
CA SER A 25 -12.26 17.64 -3.90
C SER A 25 -10.77 17.36 -3.76
N GLU A 26 -10.33 16.74 -2.66
CA GLU A 26 -8.92 16.40 -2.42
C GLU A 26 -8.62 14.95 -2.77
N ALA A 27 -7.38 14.69 -3.19
CA ALA A 27 -6.90 13.36 -3.51
C ALA A 27 -5.49 13.10 -2.98
N LEU A 28 -5.25 11.85 -2.57
CA LEU A 28 -3.91 11.29 -2.40
C LEU A 28 -3.67 10.24 -3.47
N ILE A 29 -2.47 10.24 -4.04
CA ILE A 29 -2.03 9.19 -4.98
C ILE A 29 -1.19 8.18 -4.20
N VAL A 30 -1.40 6.89 -4.47
CA VAL A 30 -0.65 5.81 -3.82
C VAL A 30 0.12 5.01 -4.86
N ASP A 31 1.41 4.80 -4.58
CA ASP A 31 2.35 4.01 -5.36
C ASP A 31 2.37 4.36 -6.87
N PRO A 32 2.56 5.62 -7.27
CA PRO A 32 2.61 5.99 -8.68
C PRO A 32 3.88 5.43 -9.32
N ALA A 33 3.74 4.42 -10.19
CA ALA A 33 4.88 3.77 -10.85
C ALA A 33 4.76 3.74 -12.38
N TRP A 34 3.57 3.47 -12.89
CA TRP A 34 3.32 3.24 -14.31
C TRP A 34 2.16 4.10 -14.82
N ASP A 35 2.19 4.43 -16.11
CA ASP A 35 1.06 5.06 -16.82
C ASP A 35 0.51 6.30 -16.08
N ILE A 36 1.42 7.19 -15.65
CA ILE A 36 1.07 8.39 -14.85
C ILE A 36 0.05 9.29 -15.55
N PRO A 37 0.06 9.47 -16.90
CA PRO A 37 -0.99 10.22 -17.60
C PRO A 37 -2.40 9.66 -17.35
N GLU A 38 -2.57 8.34 -17.36
CA GLU A 38 -3.85 7.66 -17.10
C GLU A 38 -4.26 7.79 -15.64
N LEU A 39 -3.31 7.67 -14.71
CA LEU A 39 -3.54 7.93 -13.30
C LEU A 39 -3.99 9.39 -13.07
N GLN A 40 -3.33 10.34 -13.75
CA GLN A 40 -3.70 11.76 -13.72
C GLN A 40 -5.06 12.03 -14.39
N ALA A 41 -5.46 11.23 -15.37
CA ALA A 41 -6.78 11.33 -16.00
C ALA A 41 -7.90 11.05 -14.98
N ILE A 42 -7.73 10.11 -14.06
CA ILE A 42 -8.68 9.86 -12.95
C ILE A 42 -8.84 11.12 -12.10
N VAL A 43 -7.72 11.75 -11.71
CA VAL A 43 -7.72 13.00 -10.92
C VAL A 43 -8.51 14.10 -11.66
N THR A 44 -8.23 14.27 -12.96
CA THR A 44 -8.87 15.29 -13.79
C THR A 44 -10.37 15.02 -14.02
N GLN A 45 -10.73 13.77 -14.31
CA GLN A 45 -12.12 13.35 -14.57
C GLN A 45 -13.01 13.63 -13.35
N HIS A 46 -12.49 13.46 -12.16
CA HIS A 46 -13.24 13.69 -10.91
C HIS A 46 -13.05 15.12 -10.35
N GLY A 47 -12.35 16.01 -11.06
CA GLY A 47 -12.11 17.39 -10.63
C GLY A 47 -11.35 17.51 -9.32
N LEU A 48 -10.37 16.61 -9.07
CA LEU A 48 -9.67 16.49 -7.81
C LEU A 48 -8.40 17.34 -7.78
N THR A 49 -8.03 17.78 -6.59
CA THR A 49 -6.73 18.40 -6.29
C THR A 49 -5.87 17.39 -5.53
N VAL A 50 -4.75 16.99 -6.12
CA VAL A 50 -3.79 16.12 -5.42
C VAL A 50 -3.12 16.91 -4.31
N VAL A 51 -3.10 16.37 -3.08
CA VAL A 51 -2.51 17.00 -1.90
C VAL A 51 -1.33 16.21 -1.33
N GLY A 52 -1.04 15.02 -1.83
CA GLY A 52 0.11 14.21 -1.42
C GLY A 52 0.23 12.91 -2.18
N ILE A 53 1.40 12.29 -2.06
CA ILE A 53 1.71 10.97 -2.59
C ILE A 53 2.10 10.07 -1.41
N LEU A 54 1.47 8.90 -1.30
CA LEU A 54 1.79 7.87 -0.31
C LEU A 54 2.53 6.73 -0.99
N LEU A 55 3.65 6.29 -0.41
CA LEU A 55 4.40 5.14 -0.87
C LEU A 55 4.29 4.03 0.18
N THR A 56 3.81 2.86 -0.24
CA THR A 56 3.69 1.71 0.65
C THR A 56 5.05 1.10 0.97
N HIS A 57 5.97 1.13 0.02
CA HIS A 57 7.35 0.71 0.18
C HIS A 57 8.24 1.22 -0.96
N GLU A 58 9.53 0.90 -0.94
CA GLU A 58 10.56 1.48 -1.78
C GLU A 58 10.85 0.76 -3.10
N HIS A 59 10.18 -0.34 -3.44
CA HIS A 59 10.48 -1.08 -4.66
C HIS A 59 10.14 -0.28 -5.92
N TYR A 60 10.97 -0.48 -6.95
CA TYR A 60 10.94 0.29 -8.19
C TYR A 60 9.56 0.36 -8.84
N ASP A 61 8.84 -0.74 -8.83
CA ASP A 61 7.52 -0.87 -9.43
C ASP A 61 6.38 -0.22 -8.62
N HIS A 62 6.72 0.44 -7.49
CA HIS A 62 5.82 1.28 -6.70
C HIS A 62 6.22 2.76 -6.69
N VAL A 63 7.48 3.07 -7.07
CA VAL A 63 8.00 4.43 -6.93
C VAL A 63 8.52 5.04 -8.24
N SER A 64 8.63 4.28 -9.33
CA SER A 64 9.28 4.72 -10.56
C SER A 64 8.63 5.93 -11.22
N GLY A 65 7.33 6.13 -11.09
CA GLY A 65 6.58 7.26 -11.64
C GLY A 65 6.50 8.48 -10.72
N VAL A 66 7.08 8.43 -9.51
CA VAL A 66 7.06 9.56 -8.57
C VAL A 66 7.59 10.86 -9.19
N PRO A 67 8.72 10.87 -9.95
CA PRO A 67 9.22 12.10 -10.59
C PRO A 67 8.20 12.69 -11.57
N GLU A 68 7.56 11.88 -12.39
CA GLU A 68 6.56 12.34 -13.37
C GLU A 68 5.30 12.85 -12.65
N CYS A 69 4.85 12.12 -11.63
CA CYS A 69 3.72 12.54 -10.81
C CYS A 69 3.98 13.88 -10.11
N LEU A 70 5.21 14.13 -9.60
CA LEU A 70 5.61 15.39 -8.99
C LEU A 70 5.76 16.54 -10.00
N ALA A 71 6.08 16.24 -11.26
CA ALA A 71 6.11 17.26 -12.31
C ALA A 71 4.71 17.83 -12.59
N LEU A 72 3.67 17.00 -12.41
CA LEU A 72 2.25 17.38 -12.55
C LEU A 72 1.68 17.97 -11.26
N ASN A 73 2.11 17.44 -10.11
CA ASN A 73 1.55 17.76 -8.79
C ASN A 73 2.69 18.08 -7.80
N LYS A 74 2.89 19.35 -7.48
CA LYS A 74 3.96 19.79 -6.55
C LYS A 74 3.52 19.57 -5.09
N VAL A 75 3.53 18.33 -4.63
CA VAL A 75 2.98 17.89 -3.34
C VAL A 75 4.01 17.13 -2.51
N PRO A 76 3.82 17.00 -1.19
CA PRO A 76 4.68 16.16 -0.35
C PRO A 76 4.52 14.68 -0.70
N VAL A 77 5.61 13.94 -0.52
CA VAL A 77 5.69 12.48 -0.61
C VAL A 77 5.88 11.91 0.78
N TYR A 78 5.18 10.84 1.10
CA TYR A 78 5.21 10.16 2.38
C TYR A 78 5.69 8.72 2.19
N ILE A 79 6.68 8.30 2.99
CA ILE A 79 7.22 6.95 2.99
C ILE A 79 7.68 6.58 4.40
N SER A 80 7.77 5.30 4.73
CA SER A 80 8.32 4.84 6.01
C SER A 80 9.74 5.36 6.26
N GLU A 81 10.06 5.68 7.51
CA GLU A 81 11.43 6.03 7.91
C GLU A 81 12.44 4.88 7.70
N TYR A 82 11.95 3.63 7.67
CA TYR A 82 12.77 2.43 7.42
C TYR A 82 12.95 2.10 5.94
N ALA A 83 12.29 2.81 5.03
CA ALA A 83 12.44 2.58 3.60
C ALA A 83 13.83 3.02 3.10
N HIS A 84 14.48 2.16 2.35
CA HIS A 84 15.73 2.46 1.66
C HIS A 84 15.45 3.21 0.36
N TYR A 85 14.84 4.38 0.49
CA TYR A 85 14.43 5.21 -0.63
C TYR A 85 15.31 6.47 -0.72
N ASP A 86 16.02 6.56 -1.84
CA ASP A 86 16.81 7.75 -2.23
C ASP A 86 16.03 8.50 -3.33
N PRO A 87 15.53 9.72 -3.05
CA PRO A 87 14.71 10.45 -4.00
C PRO A 87 15.43 10.73 -5.32
N PRO A 88 14.89 10.32 -6.47
CA PRO A 88 15.55 10.54 -7.77
C PRO A 88 15.48 12.01 -8.25
N VAL A 89 14.61 12.82 -7.63
CA VAL A 89 14.44 14.25 -7.89
C VAL A 89 14.25 15.01 -6.58
N PRO A 90 14.55 16.32 -6.52
CA PRO A 90 14.23 17.14 -5.34
C PRO A 90 12.74 17.10 -5.01
N MET A 91 12.41 16.77 -3.75
CA MET A 91 11.03 16.69 -3.27
C MET A 91 10.90 17.01 -1.77
N VAL A 92 9.69 17.31 -1.33
CA VAL A 92 9.36 17.34 0.10
C VAL A 92 9.06 15.90 0.52
N LEU A 93 10.03 15.23 1.15
CA LEU A 93 9.91 13.86 1.61
C LEU A 93 9.64 13.81 3.11
N ASN A 94 8.49 13.24 3.48
CA ASN A 94 8.13 12.99 4.87
C ASN A 94 8.39 11.53 5.22
N ARG A 95 9.33 11.31 6.13
CA ARG A 95 9.64 9.99 6.69
C ARG A 95 8.66 9.70 7.83
N LEU A 96 7.87 8.64 7.69
CA LEU A 96 6.82 8.25 8.63
C LEU A 96 7.37 7.30 9.69
N ALA A 97 7.27 7.70 10.96
CA ALA A 97 7.58 6.83 12.08
C ALA A 97 6.50 5.76 12.30
N VAL A 98 6.84 4.72 13.07
CA VAL A 98 5.86 3.70 13.49
C VAL A 98 4.71 4.36 14.24
N GLY A 99 3.48 4.03 13.87
CA GLY A 99 2.26 4.58 14.48
C GLY A 99 1.94 6.02 14.09
N ALA A 100 2.64 6.57 13.07
CA ALA A 100 2.31 7.87 12.52
C ALA A 100 0.89 7.91 11.98
N THR A 101 0.34 9.12 11.87
CA THR A 101 -0.94 9.37 11.22
C THR A 101 -0.80 10.50 10.22
N ILE A 102 -1.57 10.45 9.13
CA ILE A 102 -1.61 11.49 8.11
C ILE A 102 -3.01 12.10 8.10
N PRO A 103 -3.15 13.42 8.37
CA PRO A 103 -4.43 14.09 8.21
C PRO A 103 -4.76 14.23 6.72
N PHE A 104 -6.00 13.92 6.33
CA PHE A 104 -6.48 14.00 4.96
C PHE A 104 -7.96 14.38 4.91
N ALA A 105 -8.30 15.56 4.40
CA ALA A 105 -9.68 16.00 4.16
C ALA A 105 -10.65 15.75 5.34
N GLY A 106 -10.20 16.02 6.57
CA GLY A 106 -10.97 15.77 7.80
C GLY A 106 -10.97 14.33 8.30
N HIS A 107 -10.28 13.42 7.62
CA HIS A 107 -10.02 12.05 8.04
C HIS A 107 -8.60 11.91 8.62
N THR A 108 -8.36 10.76 9.23
CA THR A 108 -7.04 10.36 9.70
C THR A 108 -6.66 9.02 9.05
N ILE A 109 -5.55 8.99 8.34
CA ILE A 109 -4.96 7.77 7.81
C ILE A 109 -3.97 7.25 8.84
N ALA A 110 -4.18 6.05 9.36
CA ALA A 110 -3.21 5.40 10.24
C ALA A 110 -2.14 4.69 9.40
N VAL A 111 -0.89 4.81 9.82
CA VAL A 111 0.26 4.15 9.19
C VAL A 111 0.63 2.93 10.02
N LEU A 112 0.36 1.75 9.50
CA LEU A 112 0.70 0.48 10.11
C LEU A 112 2.03 -0.01 9.54
N HIS A 113 3.09 -0.08 10.36
CA HIS A 113 4.37 -0.62 9.92
C HIS A 113 4.26 -2.13 9.77
N THR A 114 4.45 -2.62 8.56
CA THR A 114 4.29 -4.02 8.14
C THR A 114 5.51 -4.51 7.37
N PRO A 115 6.70 -4.53 8.01
CA PRO A 115 7.93 -4.94 7.35
C PRO A 115 7.93 -6.43 7.04
N GLY A 116 8.82 -6.82 6.15
CA GLY A 116 9.07 -8.22 5.81
C GLY A 116 9.25 -8.44 4.32
N HIS A 117 8.35 -7.96 3.48
CA HIS A 117 8.58 -7.86 2.04
C HIS A 117 9.71 -6.85 1.75
N SER A 118 9.65 -5.70 2.36
CA SER A 118 10.73 -4.71 2.45
C SER A 118 10.83 -4.17 3.88
N PRO A 119 11.96 -3.56 4.27
CA PRO A 119 12.10 -2.94 5.59
C PRO A 119 11.13 -1.76 5.80
N GLY A 120 10.85 -1.03 4.73
CA GLY A 120 9.98 0.15 4.72
C GLY A 120 8.51 -0.15 4.51
N GLY A 121 8.11 -1.43 4.45
CA GLY A 121 6.73 -1.82 4.20
C GLY A 121 5.73 -1.23 5.20
N VAL A 122 4.68 -0.56 4.69
CA VAL A 122 3.57 -0.04 5.49
C VAL A 122 2.23 -0.34 4.83
N CYS A 123 1.20 -0.48 5.66
CA CYS A 123 -0.19 -0.42 5.23
C CYS A 123 -0.80 0.92 5.67
N TYR A 124 -1.64 1.50 4.81
CA TYR A 124 -2.39 2.72 5.11
C TYR A 124 -3.84 2.38 5.40
N GLN A 125 -4.29 2.64 6.64
CA GLN A 125 -5.67 2.38 7.06
C GLN A 125 -6.48 3.67 7.07
N LEU A 126 -7.60 3.67 6.37
CA LEU A 126 -8.58 4.75 6.32
C LEU A 126 -9.98 4.17 6.62
N GLY A 127 -10.42 4.28 7.87
CA GLY A 127 -11.64 3.63 8.32
C GLY A 127 -11.59 2.11 8.12
N LYS A 128 -12.49 1.57 7.28
CA LYS A 128 -12.54 0.14 6.92
C LYS A 128 -11.76 -0.20 5.63
N GLN A 129 -11.02 0.72 5.07
CA GLN A 129 -10.20 0.53 3.88
C GLN A 129 -8.75 0.40 4.30
N LEU A 130 -8.04 -0.60 3.76
CA LEU A 130 -6.65 -0.88 4.07
C LEU A 130 -5.87 -1.05 2.76
N ILE A 131 -5.01 -0.08 2.43
CA ILE A 131 -4.06 -0.23 1.33
C ILE A 131 -2.86 -1.00 1.86
N THR A 132 -2.60 -2.17 1.30
CA THR A 132 -1.67 -3.14 1.87
C THR A 132 -0.31 -3.21 1.16
N GLY A 133 -0.17 -2.52 0.02
CA GLY A 133 1.04 -2.69 -0.79
C GLY A 133 1.35 -4.17 -0.98
N ASP A 134 2.61 -4.53 -0.80
CA ASP A 134 3.09 -5.90 -0.93
C ASP A 134 3.17 -6.68 0.38
N THR A 135 2.44 -6.23 1.42
CA THR A 135 2.34 -7.00 2.66
C THR A 135 1.41 -8.20 2.48
N VAL A 136 0.20 -7.97 1.98
CA VAL A 136 -0.79 -9.02 1.72
C VAL A 136 -1.55 -8.73 0.43
N PHE A 137 -1.78 -9.77 -0.34
CA PHE A 137 -2.60 -9.79 -1.56
C PHE A 137 -3.86 -10.59 -1.32
N VAL A 138 -4.84 -10.49 -2.22
CA VAL A 138 -5.96 -11.44 -2.22
C VAL A 138 -5.39 -12.84 -2.51
N ASP A 139 -5.63 -13.77 -1.57
CA ASP A 139 -5.12 -15.16 -1.55
C ASP A 139 -3.58 -15.30 -1.59
N GLY A 140 -2.85 -14.24 -1.23
CA GLY A 140 -1.40 -14.21 -1.25
C GLY A 140 -0.77 -13.28 -0.23
N CYS A 141 0.56 -13.23 -0.22
CA CYS A 141 1.35 -12.22 0.49
C CYS A 141 2.66 -11.94 -0.24
N GLY A 142 3.28 -10.83 0.05
CA GLY A 142 4.54 -10.40 -0.54
C GLY A 142 5.66 -11.43 -0.41
N ARG A 143 6.57 -11.45 -1.35
CA ARG A 143 7.80 -12.23 -1.27
C ARG A 143 8.69 -11.71 -0.14
N ALA A 144 9.49 -12.60 0.44
CA ALA A 144 10.44 -12.23 1.48
C ALA A 144 11.79 -12.95 1.26
N ASP A 145 12.23 -12.96 -0.01
CA ASP A 145 13.48 -13.52 -0.52
C ASP A 145 14.33 -12.48 -1.28
N PHE A 146 13.96 -11.21 -1.22
CA PHE A 146 14.75 -10.10 -1.72
C PHE A 146 15.85 -9.68 -0.73
N PRO A 147 16.89 -8.94 -1.17
CA PRO A 147 17.79 -8.27 -0.25
C PRO A 147 17.01 -7.41 0.75
N HIS A 148 17.37 -7.51 2.04
CA HIS A 148 16.73 -6.81 3.16
C HIS A 148 15.29 -7.23 3.49
N SER A 149 14.70 -8.21 2.80
CA SER A 149 13.43 -8.79 3.22
C SER A 149 13.62 -9.75 4.39
N ASP A 150 12.55 -9.96 5.18
CA ASP A 150 12.56 -10.85 6.35
C ASP A 150 11.21 -11.54 6.51
N VAL A 151 11.20 -12.84 6.26
CA VAL A 151 9.98 -13.64 6.35
C VAL A 151 9.42 -13.72 7.78
N ALA A 152 10.26 -13.56 8.81
CA ALA A 152 9.80 -13.56 10.20
C ALA A 152 9.11 -12.23 10.55
N GLN A 153 9.59 -11.10 10.01
CA GLN A 153 8.91 -9.82 10.13
C GLN A 153 7.59 -9.82 9.35
N LEU A 154 7.55 -10.42 8.16
CA LEU A 154 6.30 -10.55 7.41
C LEU A 154 5.25 -11.36 8.17
N TYR A 155 5.67 -12.43 8.86
CA TYR A 155 4.79 -13.18 9.76
C TYR A 155 4.21 -12.26 10.85
N THR A 156 5.07 -11.51 11.55
CA THR A 156 4.64 -10.57 12.60
C THR A 156 3.69 -9.51 12.03
N ALA A 157 4.00 -8.95 10.85
CA ALA A 157 3.12 -7.99 10.18
C ALA A 157 1.71 -8.57 9.95
N LEU A 158 1.61 -9.79 9.44
CA LEU A 158 0.33 -10.44 9.10
C LEU A 158 -0.45 -10.88 10.36
N PHE A 159 0.23 -11.53 11.31
CA PHE A 159 -0.43 -12.23 12.43
C PHE A 159 -0.49 -11.42 13.73
N GLU A 160 0.31 -10.37 13.87
CA GLU A 160 0.29 -9.54 15.08
C GLU A 160 -0.19 -8.12 14.78
N THR A 161 0.24 -7.51 13.66
CA THR A 161 -0.16 -6.15 13.32
C THR A 161 -1.51 -6.11 12.61
N LEU A 162 -1.73 -6.94 11.57
CA LEU A 162 -2.95 -6.90 10.77
C LEU A 162 -4.06 -7.80 11.30
N TRP A 163 -3.73 -8.93 11.94
CA TRP A 163 -4.73 -9.91 12.41
C TRP A 163 -5.83 -9.33 13.30
N PRO A 164 -5.56 -8.37 14.22
CA PRO A 164 -6.57 -7.75 15.06
C PRO A 164 -7.57 -6.85 14.33
N LEU A 165 -7.30 -6.50 13.07
CA LEU A 165 -8.20 -5.63 12.31
C LEU A 165 -9.58 -6.29 12.13
N PRO A 166 -10.67 -5.48 12.08
CA PRO A 166 -12.02 -5.96 11.87
C PRO A 166 -12.17 -6.79 10.59
N ASP A 167 -13.00 -7.82 10.63
CA ASP A 167 -13.21 -8.73 9.50
C ASP A 167 -13.85 -8.05 8.27
N ASP A 168 -14.55 -6.94 8.46
CA ASP A 168 -15.16 -6.13 7.40
C ASP A 168 -14.20 -5.06 6.81
N THR A 169 -12.93 -5.08 7.22
CA THR A 169 -11.88 -4.28 6.58
C THR A 169 -11.63 -4.78 5.15
N VAL A 170 -11.69 -3.89 4.16
CA VAL A 170 -11.42 -4.22 2.75
C VAL A 170 -9.95 -3.95 2.45
N ILE A 171 -9.24 -4.95 1.91
CA ILE A 171 -7.85 -4.81 1.50
C ILE A 171 -7.74 -4.34 0.04
N TYR A 172 -6.77 -3.47 -0.21
CA TYR A 172 -6.38 -2.91 -1.51
C TYR A 172 -4.89 -3.19 -1.72
N PRO A 173 -4.53 -4.29 -2.38
CA PRO A 173 -3.14 -4.75 -2.51
C PRO A 173 -2.33 -3.97 -3.56
N GLY A 174 -0.99 -4.14 -3.53
CA GLY A 174 -0.09 -3.55 -4.54
C GLY A 174 -0.17 -4.22 -5.91
N HIS A 175 -0.66 -5.46 -5.97
CA HIS A 175 -0.78 -6.24 -7.22
C HIS A 175 -2.08 -7.03 -7.30
N ASP A 176 -2.60 -7.19 -8.54
CA ASP A 176 -3.78 -7.99 -8.87
C ASP A 176 -3.37 -9.46 -9.14
N TYR A 177 -2.97 -10.17 -8.07
CA TYR A 177 -2.55 -11.58 -8.16
C TYR A 177 -3.64 -12.56 -7.73
N GLY A 178 -4.75 -12.06 -7.22
CA GLY A 178 -5.85 -12.86 -6.71
C GLY A 178 -6.98 -13.07 -7.72
N PRO A 179 -8.03 -13.80 -7.32
CA PRO A 179 -9.24 -13.98 -8.14
C PRO A 179 -10.08 -12.70 -8.25
N THR A 180 -9.90 -11.76 -7.35
CA THR A 180 -10.56 -10.45 -7.30
C THR A 180 -9.54 -9.38 -6.90
N PRO A 181 -9.72 -8.11 -7.34
CA PRO A 181 -8.76 -7.05 -7.03
C PRO A 181 -8.76 -6.64 -5.55
N THR A 182 -9.87 -6.84 -4.87
CA THR A 182 -10.04 -6.52 -3.44
C THR A 182 -10.84 -7.61 -2.75
N ASP A 183 -10.71 -7.72 -1.43
CA ASP A 183 -11.52 -8.64 -0.64
C ASP A 183 -11.58 -8.16 0.82
N THR A 184 -12.45 -8.76 1.62
CA THR A 184 -12.51 -8.47 3.05
C THR A 184 -11.42 -9.22 3.82
N TRP A 185 -10.89 -8.59 4.86
CA TRP A 185 -9.88 -9.20 5.72
C TRP A 185 -10.39 -10.50 6.38
N GLY A 186 -11.67 -10.51 6.77
CA GLY A 186 -12.31 -11.71 7.33
C GLY A 186 -12.42 -12.88 6.34
N ASN A 187 -12.59 -12.61 5.03
CA ASN A 187 -12.52 -13.65 4.01
C ASN A 187 -11.08 -14.13 3.83
N GLN A 188 -10.11 -13.20 3.76
CA GLN A 188 -8.70 -13.55 3.64
C GLN A 188 -8.20 -14.40 4.82
N LYS A 189 -8.62 -14.12 6.05
CA LYS A 189 -8.33 -15.00 7.20
C LYS A 189 -8.80 -16.45 6.97
N LYS A 190 -9.82 -16.68 6.11
CA LYS A 190 -10.41 -18.00 5.86
C LYS A 190 -9.88 -18.68 4.59
N THR A 191 -9.49 -17.92 3.57
CA THR A 191 -9.15 -18.45 2.24
C THR A 191 -7.68 -18.34 1.90
N ASN A 192 -7.01 -17.29 2.38
CA ASN A 192 -5.63 -17.02 2.03
C ASN A 192 -4.69 -18.13 2.54
N ARG A 193 -4.05 -18.84 1.61
CA ARG A 193 -3.20 -20.02 1.90
C ARG A 193 -2.06 -19.72 2.89
N PHE A 194 -1.58 -18.48 2.96
CA PHE A 194 -0.52 -18.09 3.89
C PHE A 194 -1.07 -17.82 5.27
N LEU A 195 -2.24 -17.15 5.36
CA LEU A 195 -2.91 -16.87 6.63
C LEU A 195 -3.51 -18.14 7.27
N GLN A 196 -3.74 -19.19 6.47
CA GLN A 196 -4.14 -20.52 6.93
C GLN A 196 -2.95 -21.39 7.38
N SER A 197 -1.80 -20.78 7.69
CA SER A 197 -0.66 -21.52 8.24
C SER A 197 -0.92 -21.85 9.72
N GLU A 198 -0.92 -23.15 10.03
CA GLU A 198 -1.23 -23.64 11.39
C GLU A 198 -0.23 -23.16 12.46
N THR A 199 1.04 -22.98 12.06
CA THR A 199 2.11 -22.47 12.95
C THR A 199 2.99 -21.47 12.20
N ARG A 200 3.78 -20.71 12.98
CA ARG A 200 4.79 -19.80 12.46
C ARG A 200 5.80 -20.53 11.57
N GLU A 201 6.26 -21.73 11.99
CA GLU A 201 7.24 -22.53 11.26
C GLU A 201 6.69 -22.98 9.89
N VAL A 202 5.40 -23.31 9.84
CA VAL A 202 4.71 -23.67 8.58
C VAL A 202 4.67 -22.47 7.65
N PHE A 203 4.31 -21.27 8.16
CA PHE A 203 4.33 -20.03 7.38
C PHE A 203 5.73 -19.74 6.82
N LEU A 204 6.76 -19.73 7.70
CA LEU A 204 8.14 -19.43 7.30
C LEU A 204 8.63 -20.37 6.19
N ARG A 205 8.30 -21.67 6.29
CA ARG A 205 8.66 -22.66 5.26
C ARG A 205 7.90 -22.43 3.95
N LYS A 206 6.58 -22.21 4.01
CA LYS A 206 5.75 -21.92 2.83
C LYS A 206 6.21 -20.67 2.08
N ARG A 207 6.72 -19.67 2.81
CA ARG A 207 7.09 -18.39 2.19
C ARG A 207 8.52 -18.38 1.64
N LYS A 208 9.42 -19.27 2.14
CA LYS A 208 10.80 -19.46 1.65
C LYS A 208 10.89 -20.35 0.42
N GLY A 209 9.91 -21.19 0.18
CA GLY A 209 9.84 -22.15 -0.94
C GLY A 209 9.09 -21.61 -2.10
#